data_67d9ca19a2f2dfb60e81ea2f40244c9c
#
_entry.id   67d9ca19a2f2dfb60e81ea2f40244c9c
#
_cell.length_a   1.000
_cell.length_b   1.000
_cell.length_c   1.000
_cell.angle_alpha   90.00
_cell.angle_beta   90.00
_cell.angle_gamma   90.00
#
_symmetry.space_group_name_H-M   'P 1'
#
loop_
_entity.id
_entity.type
_entity.pdbx_description
1 polymer ?
#
loop_
_entity_poly.entity_id
_entity_poly.type
_entity_poly.pdbx_seq_one_letter_code
_entity_poly.pdbx_strand_id
1 'polypeptide(L)'
;MDATYCFILPGLNNSGPQHWQTHWQKKYGFTRIEQTEWDTPVCDEWITTIENKVIQSPLKDVVLIGHSLACCTIVKWAAKYQHRIKGALLVAPSDTEAPSYPPGTTGFTPMPLFKLPFHSIVIASTNDLYASMERAQFFADNWGSKLITVGALGHINSASNLGNWPQGYTILQQLIKS
;
A
#
# COMPACT_ATOMS: atom_id res chain seq x y z
N MET A 1 18.68 -16.23 8.94
CA MET A 1 17.49 -15.70 8.24
C MET A 1 17.85 -14.30 7.79
N ASP A 2 17.78 -14.02 6.49
CA ASP A 2 18.05 -12.68 6.00
C ASP A 2 16.99 -11.73 6.59
N ALA A 3 17.42 -10.56 7.05
CA ALA A 3 16.53 -9.59 7.67
C ALA A 3 15.57 -9.03 6.61
N THR A 4 14.26 -9.10 6.84
CA THR A 4 13.26 -8.46 5.97
C THR A 4 12.91 -7.08 6.53
N TYR A 5 13.03 -6.06 5.70
CA TYR A 5 12.74 -4.67 6.06
C TYR A 5 11.32 -4.32 5.63
N CYS A 6 10.38 -4.34 6.57
CA CYS A 6 8.98 -4.00 6.32
C CYS A 6 8.74 -2.51 6.56
N PHE A 7 8.35 -1.80 5.52
CA PHE A 7 7.98 -0.39 5.58
C PHE A 7 6.47 -0.22 5.47
N ILE A 8 5.88 0.47 6.44
CA ILE A 8 4.47 0.86 6.44
C ILE A 8 4.31 2.22 5.76
N LEU A 9 3.40 2.26 4.79
CA LEU A 9 3.04 3.46 4.04
C LEU A 9 1.56 3.76 4.25
N PRO A 10 1.22 4.70 5.13
CA PRO A 10 -0.15 5.18 5.29
C PRO A 10 -0.68 5.91 4.05
N GLY A 11 -2.00 5.89 3.88
CA GLY A 11 -2.69 6.69 2.86
C GLY A 11 -3.00 8.11 3.31
N LEU A 12 -3.99 8.73 2.63
CA LEU A 12 -4.47 10.07 2.96
C LEU A 12 -4.85 10.17 4.44
N ASN A 13 -4.53 11.30 5.07
CA ASN A 13 -4.77 11.59 6.49
C ASN A 13 -4.00 10.70 7.48
N ASN A 14 -2.97 9.97 7.01
CA ASN A 14 -2.17 9.06 7.84
C ASN A 14 -2.97 7.87 8.41
N SER A 15 -2.32 7.01 9.17
CA SER A 15 -2.94 5.88 9.89
C SER A 15 -2.92 6.14 11.39
N GLY A 16 -4.06 6.51 11.94
CA GLY A 16 -4.21 6.85 13.36
C GLY A 16 -4.01 5.66 14.31
N PRO A 17 -4.16 5.88 15.63
CA PRO A 17 -3.85 4.88 16.67
C PRO A 17 -4.62 3.56 16.55
N GLN A 18 -5.85 3.60 16.01
CA GLN A 18 -6.71 2.42 15.85
C GLN A 18 -6.54 1.71 14.51
N HIS A 19 -5.68 2.22 13.64
CA HIS A 19 -5.43 1.62 12.33
C HIS A 19 -4.52 0.40 12.47
N TRP A 20 -4.80 -0.69 11.71
CA TRP A 20 -4.01 -1.92 11.74
C TRP A 20 -2.52 -1.69 11.43
N GLN A 21 -2.18 -0.72 10.57
CA GLN A 21 -0.78 -0.36 10.30
C GLN A 21 -0.07 0.14 11.56
N THR A 22 -0.75 0.95 12.40
CA THR A 22 -0.20 1.42 13.67
C THR A 22 -0.06 0.28 14.67
N HIS A 23 -1.01 -0.65 14.70
CA HIS A 23 -0.88 -1.87 15.49
C HIS A 23 0.31 -2.72 15.05
N TRP A 24 0.51 -2.89 13.73
CA TRP A 24 1.65 -3.65 13.20
C TRP A 24 2.99 -2.97 13.49
N GLN A 25 3.07 -1.66 13.37
CA GLN A 25 4.25 -0.89 13.76
C GLN A 25 4.67 -1.19 15.19
N LYS A 26 3.72 -1.13 16.13
CA LYS A 26 3.96 -1.38 17.56
C LYS A 26 4.30 -2.84 17.86
N LYS A 27 3.57 -3.77 17.25
CA LYS A 27 3.67 -5.21 17.55
C LYS A 27 4.87 -5.88 16.91
N TYR A 28 5.17 -5.54 15.65
CA TYR A 28 6.18 -6.21 14.85
C TYR A 28 7.43 -5.35 14.60
N GLY A 29 7.46 -4.12 15.08
CA GLY A 29 8.59 -3.21 14.89
C GLY A 29 8.76 -2.73 13.45
N PHE A 30 7.70 -2.75 12.64
CA PHE A 30 7.76 -2.26 11.26
C PHE A 30 8.03 -0.76 11.22
N THR A 31 8.80 -0.31 10.24
CA THR A 31 9.15 1.10 10.10
C THR A 31 8.09 1.84 9.29
N ARG A 32 7.50 2.89 9.85
CA ARG A 32 6.63 3.79 9.10
C ARG A 32 7.47 4.74 8.25
N ILE A 33 7.08 4.93 7.01
CA ILE A 33 7.57 6.03 6.18
C ILE A 33 6.70 7.24 6.46
N GLU A 34 7.27 8.22 7.15
CA GLU A 34 6.59 9.47 7.48
C GLU A 34 6.61 10.41 6.28
N GLN A 35 5.45 10.96 5.94
CA GLN A 35 5.29 11.98 4.91
C GLN A 35 5.22 13.37 5.54
N THR A 36 5.58 14.41 4.78
CA THR A 36 5.55 15.80 5.26
C THR A 36 4.16 16.40 5.24
N GLU A 37 3.30 15.93 4.33
CA GLU A 37 1.93 16.42 4.14
C GLU A 37 0.98 15.24 3.97
N TRP A 38 -0.04 15.15 4.83
CA TRP A 38 -0.99 14.05 4.86
C TRP A 38 -2.37 14.39 4.29
N ASP A 39 -2.75 15.68 4.31
CA ASP A 39 -4.10 16.12 4.00
C ASP A 39 -4.24 16.55 2.53
N THR A 40 -3.20 17.22 2.00
CA THR A 40 -3.15 17.68 0.61
C THR A 40 -1.87 17.23 -0.11
N PRO A 41 -1.60 15.92 -0.18
CA PRO A 41 -0.32 15.41 -0.61
C PRO A 41 -0.01 15.66 -2.08
N VAL A 42 1.29 15.82 -2.35
CA VAL A 42 1.88 15.85 -3.70
C VAL A 42 2.57 14.51 -3.95
N CYS A 43 2.18 13.80 -5.00
CA CYS A 43 2.65 12.44 -5.27
C CYS A 43 4.17 12.34 -5.43
N ASP A 44 4.80 13.28 -6.13
CA ASP A 44 6.25 13.28 -6.34
C ASP A 44 7.05 13.46 -5.04
N GLU A 45 6.51 14.20 -4.07
CA GLU A 45 7.12 14.32 -2.74
C GLU A 45 7.02 12.99 -1.97
N TRP A 46 5.85 12.35 -2.01
CA TRP A 46 5.65 11.05 -1.40
C TRP A 46 6.54 9.96 -2.01
N ILE A 47 6.67 9.94 -3.35
CA ILE A 47 7.57 9.04 -4.08
C ILE A 47 9.02 9.27 -3.66
N THR A 48 9.45 10.54 -3.57
CA THR A 48 10.82 10.89 -3.17
C THR A 48 11.11 10.45 -1.72
N THR A 49 10.15 10.61 -0.82
CA THR A 49 10.26 10.15 0.56
C THR A 49 10.42 8.62 0.64
N ILE A 50 9.65 7.87 -0.17
CA ILE A 50 9.80 6.41 -0.25
C ILE A 50 11.22 6.06 -0.73
N GLU A 51 11.67 6.64 -1.83
CA GLU A 51 12.99 6.38 -2.41
C GLU A 51 14.10 6.59 -1.39
N ASN A 52 14.14 7.77 -0.78
CA ASN A 52 15.14 8.13 0.23
C ASN A 52 15.18 7.17 1.42
N LYS A 53 14.06 6.54 1.73
CA LYS A 53 13.96 5.59 2.84
C LYS A 53 14.39 4.18 2.44
N VAL A 54 13.91 3.70 1.31
CA VAL A 54 14.12 2.29 0.93
C VAL A 54 15.55 2.02 0.47
N ILE A 55 16.22 2.98 -0.18
CA ILE A 55 17.62 2.81 -0.61
C ILE A 55 18.63 2.70 0.54
N GLN A 56 18.21 3.02 1.77
CA GLN A 56 19.03 2.81 2.98
C GLN A 56 19.10 1.34 3.41
N SER A 57 18.33 0.46 2.79
CA SER A 57 18.26 -0.98 3.08
C SER A 57 18.61 -1.79 1.83
N PRO A 58 19.08 -3.04 1.99
CA PRO A 58 19.24 -3.94 0.85
C PRO A 58 17.89 -4.14 0.14
N LEU A 59 17.74 -3.62 -1.08
CA LEU A 59 16.46 -3.59 -1.80
C LEU A 59 15.80 -4.97 -1.92
N LYS A 60 16.58 -6.02 -2.16
CA LYS A 60 16.09 -7.42 -2.25
C LYS A 60 15.35 -7.91 -0.98
N ASP A 61 15.55 -7.23 0.15
CA ASP A 61 14.97 -7.59 1.45
C ASP A 61 13.85 -6.62 1.88
N VAL A 62 13.53 -5.61 1.06
CA VAL A 62 12.50 -4.60 1.34
C VAL A 62 11.11 -5.10 0.97
N VAL A 63 10.16 -4.92 1.89
CA VAL A 63 8.73 -5.12 1.66
C VAL A 63 8.00 -3.81 1.96
N LEU A 64 7.24 -3.31 0.98
CA LEU A 64 6.38 -2.13 1.12
C LEU A 64 4.95 -2.55 1.47
N ILE A 65 4.37 -1.93 2.48
CA ILE A 65 3.02 -2.24 2.99
C ILE A 65 2.17 -0.97 2.88
N GLY A 66 1.54 -0.79 1.73
CA GLY A 66 0.71 0.38 1.43
C GLY A 66 -0.76 0.17 1.78
N HIS A 67 -1.41 1.25 2.21
CA HIS A 67 -2.85 1.31 2.39
C HIS A 67 -3.41 2.48 1.57
N SER A 68 -4.54 2.25 0.90
CA SER A 68 -5.30 3.31 0.23
C SER A 68 -4.45 4.07 -0.82
N LEU A 69 -4.32 5.38 -0.71
CA LEU A 69 -3.54 6.25 -1.59
C LEU A 69 -2.06 5.85 -1.68
N ALA A 70 -1.50 5.29 -0.61
CA ALA A 70 -0.12 4.81 -0.63
C ALA A 70 0.10 3.66 -1.61
N CYS A 71 -0.93 2.88 -1.96
CA CYS A 71 -0.82 1.88 -3.02
C CYS A 71 -0.52 2.53 -4.37
N CYS A 72 -1.22 3.63 -4.71
CA CYS A 72 -0.92 4.43 -5.89
C CYS A 72 0.51 4.97 -5.86
N THR A 73 0.95 5.50 -4.71
CA THR A 73 2.30 6.01 -4.53
C THR A 73 3.36 4.93 -4.78
N ILE A 74 3.17 3.71 -4.26
CA ILE A 74 4.09 2.58 -4.48
C ILE A 74 4.17 2.22 -5.96
N VAL A 75 3.03 2.16 -6.66
CA VAL A 75 3.00 1.84 -8.10
C VAL A 75 3.69 2.93 -8.92
N LYS A 76 3.47 4.21 -8.62
CA LYS A 76 4.16 5.34 -9.27
C LYS A 76 5.65 5.37 -8.95
N TRP A 77 6.04 5.07 -7.70
CA TRP A 77 7.44 4.88 -7.32
C TRP A 77 8.09 3.76 -8.13
N ALA A 78 7.42 2.61 -8.26
CA ALA A 78 7.92 1.49 -9.07
C ALA A 78 8.06 1.86 -10.55
N ALA A 79 7.13 2.66 -11.11
CA ALA A 79 7.21 3.15 -12.48
C ALA A 79 8.43 4.06 -12.68
N LYS A 80 8.74 4.90 -11.70
CA LYS A 80 9.83 5.88 -11.78
C LYS A 80 11.21 5.26 -11.59
N TYR A 81 11.38 4.41 -10.59
CA TYR A 81 12.70 3.90 -10.18
C TYR A 81 13.01 2.47 -10.62
N GLN A 82 12.00 1.68 -10.97
CA GLN A 82 12.15 0.30 -11.49
C GLN A 82 12.97 -0.63 -10.57
N HIS A 83 13.03 -0.32 -9.27
CA HIS A 83 13.74 -1.18 -8.32
C HIS A 83 13.09 -2.54 -8.13
N ARG A 84 13.93 -3.55 -7.98
CA ARG A 84 13.50 -4.91 -7.61
C ARG A 84 13.63 -5.07 -6.10
N ILE A 85 12.51 -4.93 -5.41
CA ILE A 85 12.38 -5.20 -3.97
C ILE A 85 11.84 -6.61 -3.74
N LYS A 86 11.81 -7.05 -2.48
CA LYS A 86 11.24 -8.35 -2.13
C LYS A 86 9.76 -8.44 -2.50
N GLY A 87 8.98 -7.40 -2.21
CA GLY A 87 7.59 -7.35 -2.62
C GLY A 87 6.80 -6.19 -2.05
N ALA A 88 5.52 -6.12 -2.44
CA ALA A 88 4.58 -5.12 -1.91
C ALA A 88 3.22 -5.72 -1.56
N LEU A 89 2.70 -5.35 -0.39
CA LEU A 89 1.33 -5.60 0.04
C LEU A 89 0.52 -4.32 -0.19
N LEU A 90 -0.43 -4.37 -1.12
CA LEU A 90 -1.23 -3.23 -1.56
C LEU A 90 -2.66 -3.40 -1.03
N VAL A 91 -2.95 -2.76 0.11
CA VAL A 91 -4.22 -2.96 0.83
C VAL A 91 -5.21 -1.86 0.48
N ALA A 92 -6.38 -2.27 0.00
CA ALA A 92 -7.47 -1.36 -0.38
C ALA A 92 -7.00 -0.20 -1.28
N PRO A 93 -6.36 -0.47 -2.43
CA PRO A 93 -5.88 0.59 -3.31
C PRO A 93 -7.04 1.49 -3.74
N SER A 94 -6.91 2.79 -3.46
CA SER A 94 -7.94 3.76 -3.86
C SER A 94 -7.93 3.97 -5.38
N ASP A 95 -9.12 4.06 -5.97
CA ASP A 95 -9.27 4.50 -7.36
C ASP A 95 -9.20 6.03 -7.44
N THR A 96 -8.00 6.55 -7.64
CA THR A 96 -7.79 8.02 -7.73
C THR A 96 -8.39 8.64 -9.00
N GLU A 97 -8.86 7.81 -9.94
CA GLU A 97 -9.52 8.23 -11.18
C GLU A 97 -11.04 8.26 -11.04
N ALA A 98 -11.59 7.75 -9.93
CA ALA A 98 -13.02 7.75 -9.69
C ALA A 98 -13.54 9.19 -9.50
N PRO A 99 -14.70 9.55 -10.09
CA PRO A 99 -15.31 10.87 -9.89
C PRO A 99 -15.62 11.21 -8.41
N SER A 100 -15.79 10.17 -7.58
CA SER A 100 -16.04 10.28 -6.14
C SER A 100 -14.77 10.42 -5.30
N TYR A 101 -13.57 10.37 -5.92
CA TYR A 101 -12.33 10.49 -5.17
C TYR A 101 -12.20 11.90 -4.56
N PRO A 102 -11.81 12.02 -3.27
CA PRO A 102 -11.72 13.32 -2.60
C PRO A 102 -10.74 14.28 -3.30
N PRO A 103 -11.09 15.58 -3.42
CA PRO A 103 -10.17 16.59 -3.95
C PRO A 103 -9.01 16.86 -2.98
N GLY A 104 -7.99 17.58 -3.45
CA GLY A 104 -6.87 18.05 -2.63
C GLY A 104 -5.58 17.27 -2.83
N THR A 105 -5.60 16.13 -3.53
CA THR A 105 -4.38 15.38 -3.87
C THR A 105 -3.84 15.82 -5.24
N THR A 106 -2.50 15.85 -5.40
CA THR A 106 -1.85 16.28 -6.64
C THR A 106 -0.94 15.19 -7.20
N GLY A 107 -1.08 14.91 -8.51
CA GLY A 107 -0.16 14.01 -9.24
C GLY A 107 -0.41 12.51 -9.03
N PHE A 108 -1.51 12.10 -8.38
CA PHE A 108 -1.84 10.69 -8.18
C PHE A 108 -2.59 10.07 -9.37
N THR A 109 -3.09 10.87 -10.29
CA THR A 109 -3.67 10.43 -11.57
C THR A 109 -2.75 10.77 -12.74
N PRO A 110 -2.79 10.00 -13.85
CA PRO A 110 -3.42 8.69 -13.98
C PRO A 110 -2.71 7.60 -13.20
N MET A 111 -3.43 6.49 -12.90
CA MET A 111 -2.85 5.30 -12.29
C MET A 111 -1.96 4.58 -13.31
N PRO A 112 -0.68 4.31 -13.03
CA PRO A 112 0.15 3.56 -13.96
C PRO A 112 -0.33 2.12 -14.13
N LEU A 113 -0.41 1.65 -15.38
CA LEU A 113 -0.87 0.31 -15.75
C LEU A 113 0.30 -0.46 -16.37
N PHE A 114 1.07 -1.17 -15.55
CA PHE A 114 2.20 -2.00 -15.99
C PHE A 114 2.49 -3.07 -14.94
N LYS A 115 3.15 -4.14 -15.34
CA LYS A 115 3.57 -5.20 -14.40
C LYS A 115 4.67 -4.68 -13.48
N LEU A 116 4.42 -4.76 -12.17
CA LEU A 116 5.39 -4.38 -11.16
C LEU A 116 6.65 -5.26 -11.26
N PRO A 117 7.85 -4.70 -11.06
CA PRO A 117 9.12 -5.44 -11.16
C PRO A 117 9.41 -6.34 -9.94
N PHE A 118 8.41 -6.57 -9.09
CA PHE A 118 8.49 -7.38 -7.87
C PHE A 118 7.15 -8.07 -7.58
N HIS A 119 7.19 -9.08 -6.72
CA HIS A 119 5.99 -9.77 -6.26
C HIS A 119 5.06 -8.82 -5.49
N SER A 120 3.77 -8.90 -5.77
CA SER A 120 2.79 -8.05 -5.09
C SER A 120 1.46 -8.75 -4.87
N ILE A 121 0.81 -8.38 -3.78
CA ILE A 121 -0.54 -8.84 -3.43
C ILE A 121 -1.42 -7.62 -3.25
N VAL A 122 -2.53 -7.56 -3.97
CA VAL A 122 -3.62 -6.61 -3.75
C VAL A 122 -4.62 -7.26 -2.80
N ILE A 123 -4.95 -6.58 -1.70
CA ILE A 123 -6.04 -6.98 -0.80
C ILE A 123 -7.21 -6.04 -1.01
N ALA A 124 -8.39 -6.60 -1.31
CA ALA A 124 -9.62 -5.86 -1.56
C ALA A 124 -10.76 -6.31 -0.64
N SER A 125 -11.64 -5.37 -0.34
CA SER A 125 -12.89 -5.58 0.42
C SER A 125 -14.10 -5.43 -0.51
N THR A 126 -15.10 -6.28 -0.33
CA THR A 126 -16.29 -6.32 -1.21
C THR A 126 -17.21 -5.11 -1.08
N ASN A 127 -17.06 -4.32 -0.04
CA ASN A 127 -17.87 -3.11 0.24
C ASN A 127 -17.00 -1.86 0.46
N ASP A 128 -15.83 -1.81 -0.18
CA ASP A 128 -14.98 -0.60 -0.16
C ASP A 128 -15.66 0.54 -0.95
N LEU A 129 -15.70 1.72 -0.36
CA LEU A 129 -16.29 2.91 -0.96
C LEU A 129 -15.35 3.65 -1.93
N TYR A 130 -14.06 3.38 -1.87
CA TYR A 130 -13.04 4.09 -2.66
C TYR A 130 -12.51 3.29 -3.84
N ALA A 131 -12.84 2.01 -3.94
CA ALA A 131 -12.57 1.18 -5.11
C ALA A 131 -13.51 -0.01 -5.18
N SER A 132 -14.22 -0.16 -6.29
CA SER A 132 -15.02 -1.36 -6.54
C SER A 132 -14.15 -2.60 -6.70
N MET A 133 -14.74 -3.79 -6.51
CA MET A 133 -14.05 -5.06 -6.76
C MET A 133 -13.55 -5.17 -8.21
N GLU A 134 -14.31 -4.62 -9.19
CA GLU A 134 -13.91 -4.58 -10.60
C GLU A 134 -12.64 -3.74 -10.79
N ARG A 135 -12.55 -2.58 -10.12
CA ARG A 135 -11.36 -1.73 -10.17
C ARG A 135 -10.18 -2.37 -9.46
N ALA A 136 -10.40 -3.01 -8.33
CA ALA A 136 -9.35 -3.76 -7.63
C ALA A 136 -8.79 -4.90 -8.49
N GLN A 137 -9.66 -5.66 -9.19
CA GLN A 137 -9.24 -6.69 -10.14
C GLN A 137 -8.49 -6.09 -11.32
N PHE A 138 -9.01 -5.01 -11.91
CA PHE A 138 -8.37 -4.31 -13.03
C PHE A 138 -6.94 -3.86 -12.67
N PHE A 139 -6.75 -3.28 -11.49
CA PHE A 139 -5.42 -2.89 -11.02
C PHE A 139 -4.52 -4.11 -10.79
N ALA A 140 -5.03 -5.15 -10.12
CA ALA A 140 -4.25 -6.36 -9.85
C ALA A 140 -3.77 -7.02 -11.16
N ASP A 141 -4.63 -7.13 -12.17
CA ASP A 141 -4.29 -7.72 -13.47
C ASP A 141 -3.19 -6.91 -14.19
N ASN A 142 -3.32 -5.58 -14.21
CA ASN A 142 -2.32 -4.72 -14.85
C ASN A 142 -0.98 -4.72 -14.12
N TRP A 143 -0.99 -4.76 -12.79
CA TRP A 143 0.23 -4.77 -11.97
C TRP A 143 0.87 -6.16 -11.87
N GLY A 144 0.20 -7.21 -12.36
CA GLY A 144 0.64 -8.60 -12.20
C GLY A 144 0.60 -9.06 -10.75
N SER A 145 -0.30 -8.46 -9.95
CA SER A 145 -0.49 -8.75 -8.54
C SER A 145 -1.47 -9.89 -8.33
N LYS A 146 -1.25 -10.69 -7.28
CA LYS A 146 -2.28 -11.63 -6.80
C LYS A 146 -3.38 -10.84 -6.09
N LEU A 147 -4.64 -10.97 -6.50
CA LEU A 147 -5.78 -10.42 -5.76
C LEU A 147 -6.24 -11.38 -4.66
N ILE A 148 -6.42 -10.86 -3.45
CA ILE A 148 -7.05 -11.57 -2.32
C ILE A 148 -8.20 -10.73 -1.79
N THR A 149 -9.39 -11.32 -1.73
CA THR A 149 -10.58 -10.70 -1.15
C THR A 149 -10.73 -11.12 0.31
N VAL A 150 -10.97 -10.17 1.19
CA VAL A 150 -11.09 -10.39 2.64
C VAL A 150 -12.51 -10.22 3.18
N GLY A 151 -13.51 -10.24 2.29
CA GLY A 151 -14.91 -10.03 2.64
C GLY A 151 -15.28 -8.55 2.77
N ALA A 152 -16.34 -8.26 3.50
CA ALA A 152 -16.90 -6.91 3.66
C ALA A 152 -16.29 -6.20 4.86
N LEU A 153 -15.10 -5.60 4.67
CA LEU A 153 -14.34 -4.90 5.71
C LEU A 153 -14.27 -3.37 5.49
N GLY A 154 -15.17 -2.82 4.65
CA GLY A 154 -15.11 -1.40 4.28
C GLY A 154 -13.77 -1.07 3.59
N HIS A 155 -13.19 0.08 3.90
CA HIS A 155 -11.92 0.51 3.33
C HIS A 155 -10.69 -0.09 4.06
N ILE A 156 -10.86 -1.14 4.83
CA ILE A 156 -9.81 -1.82 5.61
C ILE A 156 -8.98 -0.79 6.42
N ASN A 157 -9.66 0.16 7.04
CA ASN A 157 -9.07 1.26 7.81
C ASN A 157 -9.41 1.18 9.30
N SER A 158 -9.25 2.27 10.04
CA SER A 158 -9.57 2.33 11.47
C SER A 158 -11.03 1.98 11.78
N ALA A 159 -11.98 2.35 10.90
CA ALA A 159 -13.41 2.04 11.07
C ALA A 159 -13.72 0.54 10.94
N SER A 160 -12.83 -0.23 10.35
CA SER A 160 -12.96 -1.70 10.23
C SER A 160 -12.64 -2.44 11.54
N ASN A 161 -12.14 -1.76 12.56
CA ASN A 161 -11.84 -2.30 13.90
C ASN A 161 -11.00 -3.59 13.91
N LEU A 162 -10.01 -3.69 13.03
CA LEU A 162 -9.24 -4.93 12.81
C LEU A 162 -8.17 -5.19 13.89
N GLY A 163 -7.81 -4.19 14.69
CA GLY A 163 -6.73 -4.30 15.67
C GLY A 163 -5.42 -4.76 15.02
N ASN A 164 -4.85 -5.86 15.49
CA ASN A 164 -3.63 -6.46 14.93
C ASN A 164 -3.83 -7.18 13.58
N TRP A 165 -5.02 -7.26 13.08
CA TRP A 165 -5.42 -7.90 11.82
C TRP A 165 -4.67 -9.19 11.47
N PRO A 166 -4.91 -10.30 12.18
CA PRO A 166 -4.17 -11.56 11.99
C PRO A 166 -4.26 -12.11 10.57
N GLN A 167 -5.43 -11.98 9.92
CA GLN A 167 -5.62 -12.41 8.52
C GLN A 167 -4.68 -11.67 7.56
N GLY A 168 -4.62 -10.33 7.65
CA GLY A 168 -3.73 -9.52 6.83
C GLY A 168 -2.26 -9.85 7.07
N TYR A 169 -1.90 -10.08 8.33
CA TYR A 169 -0.53 -10.49 8.68
C TYR A 169 -0.16 -11.86 8.09
N THR A 170 -1.08 -12.82 8.08
CA THR A 170 -0.86 -14.11 7.44
C THR A 170 -0.61 -13.97 5.93
N ILE A 171 -1.34 -13.06 5.27
CA ILE A 171 -1.14 -12.74 3.85
C ILE A 171 0.25 -12.10 3.62
N LEU A 172 0.65 -11.17 4.48
CA LEU A 172 2.00 -10.58 4.44
C LEU A 172 3.08 -11.67 4.57
N GLN A 173 2.91 -12.64 5.48
CA GLN A 173 3.87 -13.74 5.63
C GLN A 173 3.95 -14.62 4.38
N GLN A 174 2.87 -14.79 3.62
CA GLN A 174 2.92 -15.49 2.33
C GLN A 174 3.76 -14.75 1.31
N LEU A 175 3.59 -13.42 1.23
CA LEU A 175 4.40 -12.57 0.35
C LEU A 175 5.89 -12.61 0.71
N ILE A 176 6.22 -12.58 2.00
CA ILE A 176 7.62 -12.60 2.46
C ILE A 176 8.32 -13.94 2.13
N LYS A 177 7.56 -15.03 2.09
CA LYS A 177 8.09 -16.39 1.85
C LYS A 177 8.13 -16.78 0.37
N SER A 178 7.44 -16.03 -0.50
CA SER A 178 7.48 -16.25 -1.96
C SER A 178 8.78 -15.70 -2.57
#